data_90aca365bb1383f786ea968f462bafe1
#
_entry.id   90aca365bb1383f786ea968f462bafe1
#
_cell.length_a   1.000
_cell.length_b   1.000
_cell.length_c   1.000
_cell.angle_alpha   90.00
_cell.angle_beta   90.00
_cell.angle_gamma   90.00
#
_symmetry.space_group_name_H-M   'P 1'
#
loop_
_entity.id
_entity.type
_entity.pdbx_description
1 polymer ?
#
loop_
_entity_poly.entity_id
_entity_poly.type
_entity_poly.pdbx_seq_one_letter_code
_entity_poly.pdbx_strand_id
1 'polypeptide(L)'
;ALTGCASQMTSQEMTPPQVAPASQHPQSVNVAVLPMTKKDPVAETIAAEQLRTAIGEAIVASKTFADVKKDGGDYQLAVQIFNLQYPMFGVSMTSKIEIGWTLKRADNGAVVWQEAITTEHTTGGTEAFVGAERLKMSIAGAIRKNIAAGLQKISALSL
;
A
#
# COMPACT_ATOMS: atom_id res chain seq x y z
N ALA A 1 18.18 6.60 -28.55
CA ALA A 1 18.11 6.64 -27.10
C ALA A 1 16.90 5.82 -26.62
N LEU A 2 17.16 4.62 -26.12
CA LEU A 2 16.13 3.83 -25.46
C LEU A 2 15.95 4.43 -24.05
N THR A 3 15.03 5.36 -23.94
CA THR A 3 14.49 5.74 -22.65
C THR A 3 13.69 4.54 -22.16
N GLY A 4 14.31 3.71 -21.32
CA GLY A 4 13.60 2.71 -20.58
C GLY A 4 12.62 3.43 -19.65
N CYS A 5 11.37 3.57 -20.08
CA CYS A 5 10.30 3.95 -19.19
C CYS A 5 10.25 2.89 -18.08
N ALA A 6 10.64 3.25 -16.86
CA ALA A 6 10.36 2.43 -15.71
C ALA A 6 8.84 2.20 -15.70
N SER A 7 8.42 0.96 -15.92
CA SER A 7 6.99 0.65 -15.97
C SER A 7 6.36 0.93 -14.61
N GLN A 8 5.23 1.62 -14.61
CA GLN A 8 4.48 1.87 -13.39
C GLN A 8 4.07 0.54 -12.75
N MET A 9 4.05 0.53 -11.42
CA MET A 9 3.59 -0.59 -10.64
C MET A 9 2.07 -0.69 -10.75
N THR A 10 1.56 -1.89 -11.05
CA THR A 10 0.11 -2.12 -11.17
C THR A 10 -0.52 -2.38 -9.80
N SER A 11 -1.82 -2.15 -9.69
CA SER A 11 -2.57 -2.48 -8.48
C SER A 11 -2.44 -3.96 -8.12
N GLN A 12 -2.46 -4.86 -9.11
CA GLN A 12 -2.31 -6.29 -8.91
C GLN A 12 -0.97 -6.67 -8.27
N GLU A 13 0.11 -6.02 -8.67
CA GLU A 13 1.44 -6.25 -8.09
C GLU A 13 1.51 -5.83 -6.61
N MET A 14 0.69 -4.86 -6.20
CA MET A 14 0.65 -4.31 -4.85
C MET A 14 -0.45 -4.90 -3.96
N THR A 15 -1.41 -5.63 -4.54
CA THR A 15 -2.51 -6.23 -3.77
C THR A 15 -2.01 -7.48 -3.04
N PRO A 16 -2.14 -7.54 -1.71
CA PRO A 16 -1.76 -8.75 -0.98
C PRO A 16 -2.65 -9.92 -1.37
N PRO A 17 -2.09 -11.13 -1.54
CA PRO A 17 -2.88 -12.31 -1.94
C PRO A 17 -3.85 -12.73 -0.86
N GLN A 18 -3.56 -12.39 0.39
CA GLN A 18 -4.39 -12.75 1.52
C GLN A 18 -4.20 -11.74 2.66
N VAL A 19 -5.31 -11.33 3.26
CA VAL A 19 -5.34 -10.58 4.51
C VAL A 19 -6.19 -11.38 5.50
N ALA A 20 -5.66 -11.63 6.69
CA ALA A 20 -6.38 -12.33 7.74
C ALA A 20 -6.97 -11.31 8.73
N PRO A 21 -8.21 -10.86 8.54
CA PRO A 21 -8.81 -9.86 9.43
C PRO A 21 -9.16 -10.48 10.78
N ALA A 22 -8.96 -9.73 11.85
CA ALA A 22 -9.38 -10.12 13.20
C ALA A 22 -10.90 -10.07 13.32
N SER A 23 -11.52 -9.07 12.69
CA SER A 23 -12.98 -8.93 12.60
C SER A 23 -13.35 -8.18 11.31
N GLN A 24 -14.63 -8.15 11.01
CA GLN A 24 -15.18 -7.44 9.86
C GLN A 24 -16.03 -6.26 10.34
N HIS A 25 -15.78 -5.07 9.81
CA HIS A 25 -16.57 -3.90 10.13
C HIS A 25 -17.76 -3.76 9.18
N PRO A 26 -18.98 -3.54 9.69
CA PRO A 26 -20.17 -3.37 8.85
C PRO A 26 -20.22 -2.02 8.15
N GLN A 27 -19.34 -1.10 8.51
CA GLN A 27 -19.29 0.25 7.96
C GLN A 27 -18.66 0.26 6.55
N SER A 28 -18.87 1.36 5.85
CA SER A 28 -18.23 1.66 4.58
C SER A 28 -17.01 2.58 4.75
N VAL A 29 -16.10 2.51 3.79
CA VAL A 29 -14.88 3.32 3.79
C VAL A 29 -14.61 3.87 2.39
N ASN A 30 -14.03 5.06 2.30
CA ASN A 30 -13.34 5.51 1.09
C ASN A 30 -11.83 5.54 1.35
N VAL A 31 -11.05 5.34 0.29
CA VAL A 31 -9.59 5.30 0.37
C VAL A 31 -9.03 6.51 -0.38
N ALA A 32 -8.13 7.25 0.28
CA ALA A 32 -7.40 8.35 -0.30
C ALA A 32 -5.90 8.12 -0.16
N VAL A 33 -5.15 8.34 -1.23
CA VAL A 33 -3.69 8.28 -1.23
C VAL A 33 -3.17 9.71 -1.35
N LEU A 34 -2.46 10.16 -0.34
CA LEU A 34 -1.89 11.50 -0.28
C LEU A 34 -0.54 11.56 -1.01
N PRO A 35 -0.17 12.72 -1.58
CA PRO A 35 1.12 12.89 -2.23
C PRO A 35 2.28 12.65 -1.27
N MET A 36 3.38 12.12 -1.78
CA MET A 36 4.63 12.03 -1.02
C MET A 36 5.16 13.43 -0.69
N THR A 37 5.76 13.55 0.49
CA THR A 37 6.39 14.81 0.92
C THR A 37 7.75 15.04 0.26
N LYS A 38 8.41 13.99 -0.17
CA LYS A 38 9.70 14.02 -0.86
C LYS A 38 9.57 13.45 -2.26
N LYS A 39 10.14 14.14 -3.23
CA LYS A 39 10.25 13.60 -4.58
C LYS A 39 11.32 12.49 -4.62
N ASP A 40 10.92 11.35 -5.11
CA ASP A 40 11.80 10.20 -5.34
C ASP A 40 11.41 9.55 -6.67
N PRO A 41 12.33 9.50 -7.67
CA PRO A 41 11.99 8.99 -9.00
C PRO A 41 11.49 7.54 -9.01
N VAL A 42 11.99 6.72 -8.07
CA VAL A 42 11.54 5.32 -7.95
C VAL A 42 10.16 5.27 -7.28
N ALA A 43 9.94 6.08 -6.27
CA ALA A 43 8.63 6.16 -5.61
C ALA A 43 7.54 6.74 -6.55
N GLU A 44 7.90 7.57 -7.51
CA GLU A 44 6.96 8.08 -8.53
C GLU A 44 6.43 6.97 -9.45
N THR A 45 7.07 5.80 -9.48
CA THR A 45 6.53 4.62 -10.18
C THR A 45 5.34 3.99 -9.46
N ILE A 46 5.09 4.38 -8.21
CA ILE A 46 3.93 3.99 -7.41
C ILE A 46 2.83 5.02 -7.64
N ALA A 47 2.00 4.80 -8.66
CA ALA A 47 0.91 5.71 -8.95
C ALA A 47 -0.14 5.67 -7.84
N ALA A 48 -0.58 6.84 -7.38
CA ALA A 48 -1.57 6.97 -6.30
C ALA A 48 -2.86 6.19 -6.58
N GLU A 49 -3.36 6.25 -7.82
CA GLU A 49 -4.56 5.50 -8.24
C GLU A 49 -4.36 3.99 -8.17
N GLN A 50 -3.19 3.49 -8.53
CA GLN A 50 -2.89 2.06 -8.47
C GLN A 50 -2.80 1.58 -7.01
N LEU A 51 -2.19 2.37 -6.15
CA LEU A 51 -2.11 2.06 -4.72
C LEU A 51 -3.51 2.12 -4.07
N ARG A 52 -4.31 3.13 -4.41
CA ARG A 52 -5.70 3.24 -3.95
C ARG A 52 -6.52 2.02 -4.36
N THR A 53 -6.40 1.61 -5.60
CA THR A 53 -7.09 0.41 -6.12
C THR A 53 -6.66 -0.85 -5.39
N ALA A 54 -5.34 -1.04 -5.17
CA ALA A 54 -4.82 -2.19 -4.46
C ALA A 54 -5.37 -2.29 -3.02
N ILE A 55 -5.41 -1.17 -2.31
CA ILE A 55 -5.98 -1.12 -0.95
C ILE A 55 -7.47 -1.43 -0.98
N GLY A 56 -8.22 -0.83 -1.90
CA GLY A 56 -9.66 -1.06 -2.06
C GLY A 56 -9.97 -2.52 -2.36
N GLU A 57 -9.25 -3.14 -3.28
CA GLU A 57 -9.39 -4.57 -3.61
C GLU A 57 -9.09 -5.47 -2.42
N ALA A 58 -8.04 -5.15 -1.65
CA ALA A 58 -7.70 -5.89 -0.45
C ALA A 58 -8.78 -5.77 0.64
N ILE A 59 -9.39 -4.60 0.79
CA ILE A 59 -10.51 -4.38 1.72
C ILE A 59 -11.72 -5.24 1.31
N VAL A 60 -12.08 -5.23 0.03
CA VAL A 60 -13.22 -6.03 -0.49
C VAL A 60 -12.95 -7.52 -0.29
N ALA A 61 -11.76 -7.99 -0.65
CA ALA A 61 -11.41 -9.41 -0.54
C ALA A 61 -11.38 -9.89 0.91
N SER A 62 -10.88 -9.08 1.83
CA SER A 62 -10.78 -9.41 3.26
C SER A 62 -12.05 -9.11 4.05
N LYS A 63 -12.96 -8.30 3.48
CA LYS A 63 -14.15 -7.79 4.15
C LYS A 63 -13.81 -7.01 5.44
N THR A 64 -12.66 -6.36 5.48
CA THR A 64 -12.28 -5.48 6.60
C THR A 64 -13.32 -4.38 6.82
N PHE A 65 -13.89 -3.85 5.75
CA PHE A 65 -15.12 -3.05 5.74
C PHE A 65 -16.16 -3.71 4.83
N ALA A 66 -17.43 -3.43 5.06
CA ALA A 66 -18.51 -4.00 4.27
C ALA A 66 -18.54 -3.50 2.84
N ASP A 67 -18.12 -2.25 2.62
CA ASP A 67 -18.14 -1.62 1.30
C ASP A 67 -17.02 -0.59 1.15
N VAL A 68 -16.46 -0.49 -0.05
CA VAL A 68 -15.50 0.54 -0.44
C VAL A 68 -16.19 1.51 -1.39
N LYS A 69 -16.36 2.75 -0.95
CA LYS A 69 -17.01 3.80 -1.73
C LYS A 69 -15.97 4.66 -2.43
N LYS A 70 -16.32 5.16 -3.59
CA LYS A 70 -15.49 6.11 -4.32
C LYS A 70 -15.43 7.46 -3.58
N ASP A 71 -16.55 7.88 -3.03
CA ASP A 71 -16.73 9.10 -2.27
C ASP A 71 -17.67 8.85 -1.09
N GLY A 72 -17.48 9.59 -0.02
CA GLY A 72 -18.32 9.50 1.17
C GLY A 72 -18.08 8.21 1.96
N GLY A 73 -19.13 7.66 2.54
CA GLY A 73 -19.05 6.51 3.43
C GLY A 73 -18.95 6.90 4.90
N ASP A 74 -18.78 5.90 5.77
CA ASP A 74 -18.74 6.10 7.21
C ASP A 74 -17.34 6.52 7.70
N TYR A 75 -16.30 6.03 7.03
CA TYR A 75 -14.90 6.30 7.35
C TYR A 75 -14.12 6.70 6.10
N GLN A 76 -13.04 7.47 6.32
CA GLN A 76 -12.03 7.74 5.32
C GLN A 76 -10.71 7.15 5.78
N LEU A 77 -10.11 6.33 4.93
CA LEU A 77 -8.76 5.81 5.10
C LEU A 77 -7.80 6.61 4.22
N ALA A 78 -6.94 7.40 4.84
CA ALA A 78 -5.89 8.13 4.14
C ALA A 78 -4.56 7.42 4.35
N VAL A 79 -3.81 7.21 3.27
CA VAL A 79 -2.47 6.65 3.30
C VAL A 79 -1.49 7.59 2.62
N GLN A 80 -0.27 7.63 3.12
CA GLN A 80 0.80 8.45 2.57
C GLN A 80 2.14 7.72 2.70
N ILE A 81 2.88 7.62 1.61
CA ILE A 81 4.22 7.06 1.66
C ILE A 81 5.15 8.10 2.30
N PHE A 82 5.73 7.74 3.44
CA PHE A 82 6.64 8.61 4.18
C PHE A 82 8.09 8.40 3.76
N ASN A 83 8.48 7.16 3.49
CA ASN A 83 9.85 6.84 3.13
C ASN A 83 9.91 5.56 2.29
N LEU A 84 10.85 5.54 1.36
CA LEU A 84 11.18 4.37 0.55
C LEU A 84 12.69 4.22 0.51
N GLN A 85 13.20 3.07 0.93
CA GLN A 85 14.60 2.69 0.87
C GLN A 85 14.74 1.51 -0.07
N TYR A 86 15.69 1.60 -1.00
CA TYR A 86 15.93 0.57 -2.01
C TYR A 86 17.41 0.54 -2.41
N PRO A 87 17.93 -0.63 -2.82
CA PRO A 87 19.30 -0.72 -3.31
C PRO A 87 19.38 -0.23 -4.75
N MET A 88 20.54 0.29 -5.14
CA MET A 88 20.80 0.69 -6.52
C MET A 88 21.18 -0.49 -7.41
N PHE A 89 21.74 -1.55 -6.83
CA PHE A 89 22.17 -2.77 -7.54
C PHE A 89 22.27 -3.94 -6.57
N GLY A 90 22.31 -5.14 -7.10
CA GLY A 90 22.48 -6.36 -6.30
C GLY A 90 21.88 -7.59 -6.98
N VAL A 91 22.35 -8.77 -6.58
CA VAL A 91 21.78 -10.06 -7.01
C VAL A 91 20.43 -10.26 -6.35
N SER A 92 20.35 -10.04 -5.05
CA SER A 92 19.09 -9.93 -4.33
C SER A 92 18.86 -8.48 -3.93
N MET A 93 17.60 -8.05 -3.94
CA MET A 93 17.22 -6.68 -3.62
C MET A 93 16.20 -6.65 -2.49
N THR A 94 16.52 -5.92 -1.44
CA THR A 94 15.61 -5.66 -0.32
C THR A 94 15.17 -4.21 -0.36
N SER A 95 13.87 -4.00 -0.45
CA SER A 95 13.28 -2.68 -0.34
C SER A 95 12.45 -2.56 0.93
N LYS A 96 12.47 -1.38 1.53
CA LYS A 96 11.76 -1.05 2.76
C LYS A 96 10.89 0.17 2.52
N ILE A 97 9.63 0.10 2.91
CA ILE A 97 8.68 1.21 2.77
C ILE A 97 8.03 1.54 4.12
N GLU A 98 7.91 2.83 4.39
CA GLU A 98 7.12 3.34 5.50
C GLU A 98 5.90 4.06 4.95
N ILE A 99 4.71 3.62 5.36
CA ILE A 99 3.44 4.21 4.98
C ILE A 99 2.72 4.69 6.23
N GLY A 100 2.32 5.95 6.23
CA GLY A 100 1.42 6.50 7.24
C GLY A 100 -0.02 6.14 6.91
N TRP A 101 -0.73 5.60 7.90
CA TRP A 101 -2.13 5.20 7.82
C TRP A 101 -2.95 6.07 8.78
N THR A 102 -4.03 6.65 8.31
CA THR A 102 -4.94 7.45 9.13
C THR A 102 -6.37 7.08 8.82
N LEU A 103 -7.11 6.62 9.82
CA LEU A 103 -8.53 6.32 9.71
C LEU A 103 -9.33 7.40 10.43
N LYS A 104 -10.22 8.05 9.71
CA LYS A 104 -11.07 9.14 10.22
C LYS A 104 -12.54 8.81 10.08
N ARG A 105 -13.35 9.30 10.99
CA ARG A 105 -14.79 9.35 10.82
C ARG A 105 -15.12 10.38 9.72
N ALA A 106 -16.01 10.00 8.81
CA ALA A 106 -16.41 10.91 7.74
C ALA A 106 -17.35 12.02 8.22
N ASP A 107 -18.15 11.77 9.27
CA ASP A 107 -19.14 12.71 9.78
C ASP A 107 -18.53 13.94 10.46
N ASN A 108 -17.46 13.78 11.23
CA ASN A 108 -16.84 14.86 12.01
C ASN A 108 -15.33 15.01 11.80
N GLY A 109 -14.72 14.16 10.95
CA GLY A 109 -13.28 14.21 10.67
C GLY A 109 -12.39 13.73 11.82
N ALA A 110 -12.96 13.17 12.89
CA ALA A 110 -12.17 12.69 14.03
C ALA A 110 -11.29 11.51 13.64
N VAL A 111 -10.00 11.58 14.00
CA VAL A 111 -9.05 10.48 13.83
C VAL A 111 -9.36 9.39 14.85
N VAL A 112 -9.68 8.20 14.37
CA VAL A 112 -9.94 7.04 15.23
C VAL A 112 -8.75 6.11 15.35
N TRP A 113 -7.84 6.16 14.38
CA TRP A 113 -6.58 5.43 14.41
C TRP A 113 -5.57 6.08 13.47
N GLN A 114 -4.32 6.09 13.89
CA GLN A 114 -3.21 6.60 13.08
C GLN A 114 -1.92 5.86 13.45
N GLU A 115 -1.22 5.36 12.44
CA GLU A 115 0.05 4.65 12.64
C GLU A 115 0.92 4.74 11.39
N ALA A 116 2.23 4.81 11.57
CA ALA A 116 3.21 4.62 10.51
C ALA A 116 3.69 3.16 10.56
N ILE A 117 3.55 2.45 9.45
CA ILE A 117 3.91 1.04 9.35
C ILE A 117 5.08 0.90 8.38
N THR A 118 6.13 0.23 8.83
CA THR A 118 7.30 -0.07 8.01
C THR A 118 7.34 -1.56 7.68
N THR A 119 7.48 -1.88 6.42
CA THR A 119 7.60 -3.26 5.92
C THR A 119 8.72 -3.36 4.90
N GLU A 120 9.28 -4.55 4.77
CA GLU A 120 10.35 -4.83 3.81
C GLU A 120 10.10 -6.14 3.08
N HIS A 121 10.65 -6.24 1.88
CA HIS A 121 10.62 -7.46 1.08
C HIS A 121 11.91 -7.60 0.28
N THR A 122 12.40 -8.84 0.20
CA THR A 122 13.58 -9.21 -0.57
C THR A 122 13.17 -10.03 -1.79
N THR A 123 13.62 -9.61 -2.97
CA THR A 123 13.50 -10.37 -4.21
C THR A 123 14.84 -10.98 -4.56
N GLY A 124 14.90 -12.30 -4.70
CA GLY A 124 16.12 -13.03 -5.04
C GLY A 124 16.50 -12.91 -6.51
N GLY A 125 17.76 -13.18 -6.82
CA GLY A 125 18.30 -13.07 -8.18
C GLY A 125 17.72 -14.04 -9.19
N THR A 126 17.06 -15.13 -8.73
CA THR A 126 16.39 -16.10 -9.59
C THR A 126 14.94 -15.77 -9.92
N GLU A 127 14.35 -14.79 -9.23
CA GLU A 127 12.94 -14.40 -9.44
C GLU A 127 12.79 -13.47 -10.65
N ALA A 128 13.83 -12.71 -11.00
CA ALA A 128 13.86 -11.89 -12.19
C ALA A 128 15.32 -11.67 -12.63
N PHE A 129 15.61 -11.79 -13.93
CA PHE A 129 16.95 -11.60 -14.47
C PHE A 129 17.34 -10.12 -14.59
N VAL A 130 16.37 -9.23 -14.84
CA VAL A 130 16.61 -7.81 -15.01
C VAL A 130 16.60 -7.11 -13.67
N GLY A 131 17.64 -6.33 -13.36
CA GLY A 131 17.79 -5.64 -12.07
C GLY A 131 16.64 -4.67 -11.76
N ALA A 132 16.17 -3.93 -12.76
CA ALA A 132 15.03 -3.03 -12.60
C ALA A 132 13.74 -3.79 -12.23
N GLU A 133 13.55 -5.00 -12.75
CA GLU A 133 12.41 -5.84 -12.41
C GLU A 133 12.52 -6.38 -10.99
N ARG A 134 13.72 -6.82 -10.56
CA ARG A 134 13.96 -7.24 -9.17
C ARG A 134 13.68 -6.10 -8.19
N LEU A 135 14.10 -4.89 -8.52
CA LEU A 135 13.83 -3.71 -7.70
C LEU A 135 12.32 -3.49 -7.57
N LYS A 136 11.61 -3.46 -8.69
CA LYS A 136 10.15 -3.29 -8.71
C LYS A 136 9.45 -4.36 -7.89
N MET A 137 9.83 -5.62 -8.04
CA MET A 137 9.25 -6.75 -7.28
C MET A 137 9.50 -6.62 -5.78
N SER A 138 10.68 -6.14 -5.37
CA SER A 138 10.98 -5.93 -3.94
C SER A 138 10.14 -4.82 -3.33
N ILE A 139 9.91 -3.73 -4.07
CA ILE A 139 9.06 -2.63 -3.62
C ILE A 139 7.60 -3.07 -3.56
N ALA A 140 7.09 -3.73 -4.60
CA ALA A 140 5.73 -4.26 -4.64
C ALA A 140 5.47 -5.23 -3.48
N GLY A 141 6.42 -6.12 -3.18
CA GLY A 141 6.34 -7.03 -2.05
C GLY A 141 6.27 -6.32 -0.70
N ALA A 142 7.08 -5.27 -0.51
CA ALA A 142 7.02 -4.45 0.69
C ALA A 142 5.66 -3.74 0.85
N ILE A 143 5.09 -3.24 -0.25
CA ILE A 143 3.76 -2.62 -0.27
C ILE A 143 2.68 -3.65 0.08
N ARG A 144 2.70 -4.84 -0.52
CA ARG A 144 1.73 -5.92 -0.18
C ARG A 144 1.73 -6.23 1.30
N LYS A 145 2.89 -6.37 1.90
CA LYS A 145 3.04 -6.61 3.34
C LYS A 145 2.50 -5.44 4.17
N ASN A 146 2.72 -4.22 3.72
CA ASN A 146 2.24 -3.01 4.40
C ASN A 146 0.71 -2.94 4.38
N ILE A 147 0.10 -3.18 3.23
CA ILE A 147 -1.37 -3.21 3.09
C ILE A 147 -1.96 -4.29 4.00
N ALA A 148 -1.41 -5.50 3.97
CA ALA A 148 -1.89 -6.59 4.82
C ALA A 148 -1.79 -6.23 6.31
N ALA A 149 -0.66 -5.65 6.75
CA ALA A 149 -0.46 -5.23 8.13
C ALA A 149 -1.43 -4.11 8.53
N GLY A 150 -1.62 -3.10 7.68
CA GLY A 150 -2.53 -1.98 7.93
C GLY A 150 -3.98 -2.45 8.08
N LEU A 151 -4.46 -3.29 7.17
CA LEU A 151 -5.82 -3.81 7.22
C LEU A 151 -6.04 -4.74 8.40
N GLN A 152 -5.05 -5.54 8.77
CA GLN A 152 -5.14 -6.39 9.96
C GLN A 152 -5.29 -5.54 11.24
N LYS A 153 -4.53 -4.46 11.37
CA LYS A 153 -4.63 -3.53 12.50
C LYS A 153 -6.00 -2.84 12.54
N ILE A 154 -6.48 -2.36 11.40
CA ILE A 154 -7.81 -1.74 11.30
C ILE A 154 -8.90 -2.75 11.69
N SER A 155 -8.79 -3.99 11.24
CA SER A 155 -9.77 -5.03 11.56
C SER A 155 -9.88 -5.33 13.06
N ALA A 156 -8.83 -5.05 13.83
CA ALA A 156 -8.81 -5.24 15.27
C ALA A 156 -9.37 -4.05 16.06
N LEU A 157 -9.68 -2.95 15.41
CA LEU A 157 -10.24 -1.77 16.06
C LEU A 157 -11.71 -2.00 16.43
N SER A 158 -12.15 -1.32 17.48
CA SER A 158 -13.58 -1.20 17.84
C SER A 158 -14.12 0.08 17.19
N LEU A 159 -14.88 -0.07 16.14
CA LEU A 159 -15.45 1.06 15.39
C LEU A 159 -16.93 1.24 15.63
#